data_620614a2351c2d3d98cc39eaf741974c
#
_entry.id   620614a2351c2d3d98cc39eaf741974c
#
_cell.length_a   1.000
_cell.length_b   1.000
_cell.length_c   1.000
_cell.angle_alpha   90.00
_cell.angle_beta   90.00
_cell.angle_gamma   90.00
#
_symmetry.space_group_name_H-M   'P 1'
#
loop_
_entity.id
_entity.type
_entity.pdbx_description
1 polymer ?
#
loop_
_entity_poly.entity_id
_entity_poly.type
_entity_poly.pdbx_seq_one_letter_code
_entity_poly.pdbx_strand_id
1 'polypeptide(L)'
;MGLGFPRPIANEIDLSFYVDTLIKGVSCVQGVTERGPINTPTLVGSAEEFARVFGNNLDDYEFPLVCKRALSYGATLWVSRVVHQTIDGVSITSAAAKASATLEDRATTAVATLKVYANSEGAWGNDLKVAVTNSSSEDTLFNIVVYSNGVIIETIPDLSMDEANERYVEKIKGTYVVFEDLESASTGDDNMPAVTTENVALTGGDDGLTGLDDADYIGVEAHKTGLYAFDTVNDALQIATPGVTAAAVISAGLAYCESRKDMMYICETPANLDPQGAVDFRKGEGDYDHAVFNSSYGALYYPKLKVYDAEFSKERTVSVVGDVLGIMAVNDWKANEARVPAGLRRGLIQNALGVDYNLAAPALLANANLACENQVNPIVNFADYGLALWGAQTLQRSASLLREVNVRRMTLVIKKAITTFAWNYIHEPNDPTSWRAFFLAIDPKFREWKTNRWFYDYKIVCDQNAKSLDDAKLNTPESVQRGEFKVKMFYKPVVGIKWILLDFVITRLDAVYDESIVDSSM
;
A
#
# COMPACT_ATOMS: atom_id res chain seq x y z
N MET A 1 56.70 -7.71 -5.28
CA MET A 1 57.00 -7.77 -6.71
C MET A 1 57.74 -6.49 -7.08
N GLY A 2 59.00 -6.63 -7.55
CA GLY A 2 59.77 -5.48 -7.97
C GLY A 2 59.26 -4.91 -9.28
N LEU A 3 58.98 -3.61 -9.34
CA LEU A 3 58.54 -2.88 -10.52
C LEU A 3 59.78 -2.66 -11.42
N GLY A 4 60.08 -3.62 -12.27
CA GLY A 4 61.32 -3.60 -13.10
C GLY A 4 61.24 -2.73 -14.37
N PHE A 5 60.05 -2.22 -14.76
CA PHE A 5 59.89 -1.35 -15.93
C PHE A 5 58.82 -0.27 -15.67
N PRO A 6 59.10 1.01 -15.92
CA PRO A 6 58.09 2.07 -15.79
C PRO A 6 56.92 1.86 -16.75
N ARG A 7 55.74 1.60 -16.20
CA ARG A 7 54.49 1.46 -16.96
C ARG A 7 53.34 2.01 -16.16
N PRO A 8 52.32 2.55 -16.80
CA PRO A 8 51.07 2.90 -16.12
C PRO A 8 50.41 1.62 -15.56
N ILE A 9 50.02 1.67 -14.30
CA ILE A 9 49.22 0.61 -13.66
C ILE A 9 47.82 1.22 -13.48
N ALA A 10 46.84 0.69 -14.16
CA ALA A 10 45.45 1.03 -13.94
C ALA A 10 44.90 0.10 -12.85
N ASN A 11 44.49 0.68 -11.75
CA ASN A 11 43.67 0.00 -10.75
C ASN A 11 42.21 0.41 -11.00
N GLU A 12 41.37 -0.54 -11.29
CA GLU A 12 39.94 -0.34 -11.34
C GLU A 12 39.41 -0.43 -9.90
N ILE A 13 38.94 0.67 -9.36
CA ILE A 13 38.25 0.70 -8.07
C ILE A 13 36.79 0.97 -8.41
N ASP A 14 35.96 -0.07 -8.27
CA ASP A 14 34.51 0.08 -8.43
C ASP A 14 33.96 0.80 -7.18
N LEU A 15 33.64 2.08 -7.33
CA LEU A 15 32.94 2.90 -6.34
C LEU A 15 31.45 3.06 -6.70
N SER A 16 30.92 2.27 -7.62
CA SER A 16 29.52 2.32 -8.05
C SER A 16 28.59 1.69 -7.00
N PHE A 17 28.50 2.30 -5.83
CA PHE A 17 27.37 2.09 -4.95
C PHE A 17 26.18 2.86 -5.52
N TYR A 18 25.29 2.14 -6.17
CA TYR A 18 24.03 2.72 -6.64
C TYR A 18 23.11 2.96 -5.44
N VAL A 19 22.54 4.17 -5.37
CA VAL A 19 21.35 4.42 -4.56
C VAL A 19 20.20 3.68 -5.26
N ASP A 20 19.76 2.56 -4.67
CA ASP A 20 18.69 1.74 -5.24
C ASP A 20 17.44 2.56 -5.51
N THR A 21 16.83 2.31 -6.67
CA THR A 21 15.54 2.90 -7.00
C THR A 21 14.48 2.12 -6.24
N LEU A 22 13.70 2.81 -5.39
CA LEU A 22 12.52 2.22 -4.76
C LEU A 22 11.59 1.62 -5.82
N ILE A 23 10.95 0.51 -5.51
CA ILE A 23 9.90 -0.07 -6.35
C ILE A 23 8.79 0.97 -6.47
N LYS A 24 8.39 1.28 -7.70
CA LYS A 24 7.41 2.33 -8.00
C LYS A 24 5.98 1.80 -7.87
N GLY A 25 5.08 2.67 -7.47
CA GLY A 25 3.64 2.37 -7.48
C GLY A 25 3.19 1.38 -6.42
N VAL A 26 3.95 1.24 -5.32
CA VAL A 26 3.62 0.35 -4.20
C VAL A 26 2.89 1.12 -3.11
N SER A 27 1.78 0.55 -2.64
CA SER A 27 0.97 1.11 -1.56
C SER A 27 0.54 0.04 -0.57
N CYS A 28 0.38 0.40 0.70
CA CYS A 28 -0.18 -0.45 1.74
C CYS A 28 -1.69 -0.19 1.87
N VAL A 29 -2.47 -1.25 1.98
CA VAL A 29 -3.92 -1.14 2.22
C VAL A 29 -4.37 -2.20 3.21
N GLN A 30 -5.29 -1.83 4.09
CA GLN A 30 -5.89 -2.77 5.03
C GLN A 30 -7.42 -2.69 5.00
N GLY A 31 -8.06 -3.82 5.25
CA GLY A 31 -9.52 -3.90 5.30
C GLY A 31 -10.04 -5.33 5.38
N VAL A 32 -11.35 -5.45 5.29
CA VAL A 32 -12.05 -6.73 5.36
C VAL A 32 -12.00 -7.45 4.01
N THR A 33 -11.66 -8.73 4.05
CA THR A 33 -11.63 -9.63 2.87
C THR A 33 -12.29 -10.96 3.21
N GLU A 34 -12.74 -11.68 2.19
CA GLU A 34 -13.40 -12.98 2.32
C GLU A 34 -12.48 -14.02 2.99
N ARG A 35 -11.20 -14.00 2.65
CA ARG A 35 -10.18 -14.94 3.12
C ARG A 35 -8.79 -14.30 3.11
N GLY A 36 -7.78 -15.06 3.43
CA GLY A 36 -6.38 -14.63 3.40
C GLY A 36 -5.79 -14.42 4.79
N PRO A 37 -4.47 -14.18 4.86
CA PRO A 37 -3.77 -14.08 6.13
C PRO A 37 -4.16 -12.81 6.91
N ILE A 38 -4.42 -12.97 8.20
CA ILE A 38 -4.82 -11.90 9.11
C ILE A 38 -3.57 -11.16 9.58
N ASN A 39 -3.63 -9.81 9.60
CA ASN A 39 -2.54 -8.92 10.05
C ASN A 39 -1.16 -9.24 9.44
N THR A 40 -1.16 -9.87 8.26
CA THR A 40 0.09 -10.25 7.57
C THR A 40 0.11 -9.60 6.20
N PRO A 41 0.87 -8.52 6.00
CA PRO A 41 0.95 -7.85 4.72
C PRO A 41 1.39 -8.81 3.62
N THR A 42 0.58 -8.96 2.60
CA THR A 42 0.84 -9.83 1.45
C THR A 42 0.89 -8.98 0.19
N LEU A 43 1.97 -9.12 -0.58
CA LEU A 43 2.17 -8.38 -1.82
C LEU A 43 1.29 -8.96 -2.93
N VAL A 44 0.56 -8.09 -3.62
CA VAL A 44 -0.35 -8.43 -4.71
C VAL A 44 -0.13 -7.49 -5.88
N GLY A 45 0.07 -8.05 -7.08
CA GLY A 45 0.34 -7.30 -8.30
C GLY A 45 -0.78 -7.30 -9.33
N SER A 46 -1.81 -8.16 -9.17
CA SER A 46 -2.94 -8.23 -10.10
C SER A 46 -4.27 -8.53 -9.39
N ALA A 47 -5.39 -8.23 -10.05
CA ALA A 47 -6.72 -8.52 -9.51
C ALA A 47 -6.98 -10.04 -9.40
N GLU A 48 -6.43 -10.84 -10.29
CA GLU A 48 -6.51 -12.30 -10.26
C GLU A 48 -5.73 -12.86 -9.05
N GLU A 49 -4.54 -12.32 -8.79
CA GLU A 49 -3.75 -12.69 -7.62
C GLU A 49 -4.47 -12.28 -6.33
N PHE A 50 -5.07 -11.09 -6.29
CA PHE A 50 -5.91 -10.65 -5.18
C PHE A 50 -7.04 -11.64 -4.93
N ALA A 51 -7.82 -12.00 -5.97
CA ALA A 51 -8.93 -12.95 -5.84
C ALA A 51 -8.46 -14.34 -5.37
N ARG A 52 -7.30 -14.78 -5.82
CA ARG A 52 -6.71 -16.07 -5.38
C ARG A 52 -6.36 -16.07 -3.90
N VAL A 53 -5.80 -14.97 -3.37
CA VAL A 53 -5.33 -14.89 -1.97
C VAL A 53 -6.45 -14.43 -1.03
N PHE A 54 -7.15 -13.35 -1.39
CA PHE A 54 -8.09 -12.63 -0.52
C PHE A 54 -9.56 -12.86 -0.87
N GLY A 55 -9.84 -13.57 -1.96
CA GLY A 55 -11.20 -13.94 -2.34
C GLY A 55 -11.90 -12.90 -3.23
N ASN A 56 -13.23 -13.00 -3.26
CA ASN A 56 -14.12 -12.23 -4.09
C ASN A 56 -14.53 -10.91 -3.43
N ASN A 57 -15.39 -10.13 -4.12
CA ASN A 57 -16.02 -8.98 -3.51
C ASN A 57 -16.97 -9.43 -2.40
N LEU A 58 -17.15 -8.56 -1.41
CA LEU A 58 -18.11 -8.75 -0.33
C LEU A 58 -19.28 -7.77 -0.53
N ASP A 59 -20.50 -8.18 -0.19
CA ASP A 59 -21.66 -7.33 -0.39
C ASP A 59 -21.66 -6.12 0.56
N ASP A 60 -21.31 -6.35 1.82
CA ASP A 60 -21.32 -5.34 2.88
C ASP A 60 -20.04 -4.50 2.96
N TYR A 61 -18.96 -4.95 2.31
CA TYR A 61 -17.64 -4.30 2.38
C TYR A 61 -17.12 -3.94 1.00
N GLU A 62 -16.71 -2.69 0.85
CA GLU A 62 -16.20 -2.18 -0.44
C GLU A 62 -14.72 -2.46 -0.69
N PHE A 63 -13.95 -2.85 0.36
CA PHE A 63 -12.51 -2.96 0.33
C PHE A 63 -11.96 -3.87 -0.80
N PRO A 64 -12.48 -5.10 -1.03
CA PRO A 64 -11.96 -5.95 -2.11
C PRO A 64 -12.13 -5.32 -3.51
N LEU A 65 -13.29 -4.70 -3.76
CA LEU A 65 -13.58 -4.03 -5.01
C LEU A 65 -12.64 -2.82 -5.22
N VAL A 66 -12.39 -2.05 -4.17
CA VAL A 66 -11.47 -0.90 -4.18
C VAL A 66 -10.03 -1.35 -4.47
N CYS A 67 -9.57 -2.46 -3.88
CA CYS A 67 -8.25 -3.04 -4.17
C CYS A 67 -8.14 -3.49 -5.64
N LYS A 68 -9.14 -4.21 -6.16
CA LYS A 68 -9.18 -4.65 -7.57
C LYS A 68 -9.15 -3.44 -8.52
N ARG A 69 -9.80 -2.32 -8.16
CA ARG A 69 -9.73 -1.08 -8.93
C ARG A 69 -8.31 -0.50 -8.94
N ALA A 70 -7.65 -0.39 -7.79
CA ALA A 70 -6.26 0.09 -7.73
C ALA A 70 -5.33 -0.77 -8.58
N LEU A 71 -5.46 -2.09 -8.49
CA LEU A 71 -4.69 -3.06 -9.27
C LEU A 71 -4.94 -2.94 -10.78
N SER A 72 -6.16 -2.57 -11.20
CA SER A 72 -6.49 -2.36 -12.63
C SER A 72 -5.72 -1.20 -13.28
N TYR A 73 -5.22 -0.26 -12.50
CA TYR A 73 -4.30 0.78 -12.96
C TYR A 73 -2.83 0.32 -13.04
N GLY A 74 -2.51 -0.88 -12.53
CA GLY A 74 -1.15 -1.40 -12.43
C GLY A 74 -0.44 -0.99 -11.14
N ALA A 75 -1.18 -0.62 -10.10
CA ALA A 75 -0.60 -0.48 -8.75
C ALA A 75 -0.18 -1.85 -8.21
N THR A 76 0.79 -1.85 -7.30
CA THR A 76 1.15 -3.01 -6.50
C THR A 76 0.74 -2.74 -5.06
N LEU A 77 0.05 -3.68 -4.43
CA LEU A 77 -0.51 -3.48 -3.10
C LEU A 77 0.07 -4.47 -2.09
N TRP A 78 0.53 -3.95 -0.95
CA TRP A 78 0.65 -4.73 0.27
C TRP A 78 -0.71 -4.72 0.96
N VAL A 79 -1.39 -5.88 0.97
CA VAL A 79 -2.74 -6.03 1.52
C VAL A 79 -2.66 -6.72 2.86
N SER A 80 -3.31 -6.17 3.88
CA SER A 80 -3.48 -6.76 5.20
C SER A 80 -4.97 -6.95 5.50
N ARG A 81 -5.37 -8.18 5.84
CA ARG A 81 -6.73 -8.49 6.26
C ARG A 81 -6.95 -8.08 7.71
N VAL A 82 -8.04 -7.39 7.97
CA VAL A 82 -8.49 -7.00 9.31
C VAL A 82 -9.70 -7.85 9.70
N VAL A 83 -9.69 -8.36 10.93
CA VAL A 83 -10.79 -9.07 11.58
C VAL A 83 -10.87 -8.61 13.03
N HIS A 84 -12.01 -8.85 13.69
CA HIS A 84 -12.11 -8.55 15.12
C HIS A 84 -11.16 -9.41 15.95
N GLN A 85 -10.43 -8.76 16.85
CA GLN A 85 -9.45 -9.38 17.73
C GLN A 85 -9.61 -8.88 19.16
N THR A 86 -9.69 -9.82 20.10
CA THR A 86 -9.61 -9.49 21.52
C THR A 86 -8.16 -9.62 21.97
N ILE A 87 -7.61 -8.55 22.55
CA ILE A 87 -6.24 -8.51 23.05
C ILE A 87 -6.28 -8.48 24.58
N ASP A 88 -5.80 -9.54 25.20
CA ASP A 88 -5.65 -9.64 26.66
C ASP A 88 -4.16 -9.67 27.01
N GLY A 89 -3.60 -8.48 27.21
CA GLY A 89 -2.20 -8.29 27.56
C GLY A 89 -1.21 -8.88 26.55
N VAL A 90 -0.87 -10.16 26.68
CA VAL A 90 0.13 -10.86 25.84
C VAL A 90 -0.53 -11.68 24.74
N SER A 91 -1.79 -12.07 24.91
CA SER A 91 -2.49 -12.98 24.02
C SER A 91 -3.41 -12.23 23.07
N ILE A 92 -3.43 -12.68 21.81
CA ILE A 92 -4.40 -12.24 20.79
C ILE A 92 -5.32 -13.42 20.50
N THR A 93 -6.61 -13.19 20.59
CA THR A 93 -7.62 -14.15 20.17
C THR A 93 -8.38 -13.54 19.00
N SER A 94 -8.28 -14.18 17.83
CA SER A 94 -9.06 -13.80 16.65
C SER A 94 -10.48 -14.35 16.78
N ALA A 95 -11.47 -13.55 16.41
CA ALA A 95 -12.84 -14.03 16.25
C ALA A 95 -13.00 -14.89 14.98
N ALA A 96 -12.10 -14.74 14.01
CA ALA A 96 -12.12 -15.54 12.79
C ALA A 96 -11.65 -16.99 13.06
N ALA A 97 -12.31 -17.95 12.43
CA ALA A 97 -12.01 -19.38 12.56
C ALA A 97 -11.94 -20.08 11.20
N LYS A 98 -11.10 -21.13 11.12
CA LYS A 98 -11.02 -21.99 9.94
C LYS A 98 -12.14 -23.01 9.96
N ALA A 99 -12.79 -23.19 8.81
CA ALA A 99 -13.65 -24.36 8.63
C ALA A 99 -12.79 -25.63 8.63
N SER A 100 -13.30 -26.71 9.21
CA SER A 100 -12.60 -27.98 9.28
C SER A 100 -13.53 -29.17 9.11
N ALA A 101 -12.97 -30.29 8.69
CA ALA A 101 -13.60 -31.58 8.66
C ALA A 101 -12.65 -32.64 9.23
N THR A 102 -13.14 -33.56 10.00
CA THR A 102 -12.37 -34.69 10.52
C THR A 102 -12.72 -35.94 9.72
N LEU A 103 -11.71 -36.62 9.24
CA LEU A 103 -11.84 -37.88 8.49
C LEU A 103 -11.40 -39.03 9.37
N GLU A 104 -12.16 -40.12 9.31
CA GLU A 104 -11.89 -41.35 10.05
C GLU A 104 -11.00 -42.28 9.23
N ASP A 105 -10.27 -43.14 9.90
CA ASP A 105 -9.38 -44.13 9.32
C ASP A 105 -10.11 -45.34 8.72
N ARG A 106 -9.36 -46.30 8.14
CA ARG A 106 -9.87 -47.52 7.51
C ARG A 106 -10.01 -48.70 8.45
N ALA A 107 -9.70 -48.52 9.75
CA ALA A 107 -9.77 -49.59 10.74
C ALA A 107 -11.20 -50.07 10.94
N THR A 108 -11.36 -51.33 11.35
CA THR A 108 -12.67 -51.93 11.64
C THR A 108 -13.46 -51.14 12.68
N THR A 109 -12.77 -50.54 13.63
CA THR A 109 -13.32 -49.53 14.56
C THR A 109 -12.72 -48.21 14.17
N ALA A 110 -13.44 -47.46 13.35
CA ALA A 110 -12.97 -46.22 12.79
C ALA A 110 -12.66 -45.18 13.88
N VAL A 111 -11.52 -44.52 13.75
CA VAL A 111 -11.02 -43.45 14.64
C VAL A 111 -10.63 -42.25 13.78
N ALA A 112 -10.74 -41.05 14.33
CA ALA A 112 -10.30 -39.85 13.67
C ALA A 112 -8.79 -39.94 13.37
N THR A 113 -8.38 -39.75 12.11
CA THR A 113 -7.00 -39.86 11.67
C THR A 113 -6.48 -38.61 11.02
N LEU A 114 -7.28 -37.93 10.19
CA LEU A 114 -6.87 -36.76 9.46
C LEU A 114 -7.86 -35.61 9.65
N LYS A 115 -7.38 -34.44 10.01
CA LYS A 115 -8.19 -33.23 10.02
C LYS A 115 -7.82 -32.34 8.86
N VAL A 116 -8.81 -31.92 8.10
CA VAL A 116 -8.67 -31.03 6.94
C VAL A 116 -9.22 -29.67 7.32
N TYR A 117 -8.41 -28.65 7.19
CA TYR A 117 -8.81 -27.26 7.42
C TYR A 117 -8.85 -26.48 6.11
N ALA A 118 -9.71 -25.48 6.04
CA ALA A 118 -9.55 -24.43 5.05
C ALA A 118 -8.18 -23.72 5.22
N ASN A 119 -7.57 -23.32 4.13
CA ASN A 119 -6.22 -22.74 4.16
C ASN A 119 -6.13 -21.43 4.98
N SER A 120 -7.23 -20.68 5.05
CA SER A 120 -7.34 -19.48 5.90
C SER A 120 -8.67 -19.45 6.64
N GLU A 121 -8.75 -18.62 7.66
CA GLU A 121 -9.97 -18.35 8.42
C GLU A 121 -11.04 -17.72 7.51
N GLY A 122 -12.31 -17.99 7.82
CA GLY A 122 -13.44 -17.37 7.12
C GLY A 122 -14.61 -18.33 6.89
N ALA A 123 -15.80 -17.76 6.75
CA ALA A 123 -17.02 -18.49 6.42
C ALA A 123 -16.97 -19.17 5.04
N TRP A 124 -16.13 -18.66 4.12
CA TRP A 124 -15.92 -19.23 2.78
C TRP A 124 -15.52 -20.72 2.82
N GLY A 125 -14.82 -21.12 3.88
CA GLY A 125 -14.41 -22.51 4.09
C GLY A 125 -15.58 -23.46 4.32
N ASN A 126 -16.75 -22.98 4.76
CA ASN A 126 -17.95 -23.79 4.96
C ASN A 126 -18.57 -24.24 3.61
N ASP A 127 -18.23 -23.58 2.50
CA ASP A 127 -18.67 -23.96 1.16
C ASP A 127 -17.80 -25.07 0.55
N LEU A 128 -16.67 -25.39 1.22
CA LEU A 128 -15.77 -26.43 0.80
C LEU A 128 -16.28 -27.82 1.24
N LYS A 129 -16.08 -28.78 0.35
CA LYS A 129 -16.28 -30.21 0.64
C LYS A 129 -15.07 -30.99 0.19
N VAL A 130 -14.70 -31.99 0.89
CA VAL A 130 -13.60 -32.88 0.57
C VAL A 130 -14.05 -34.31 0.34
N ALA A 131 -13.41 -34.99 -0.58
CA ALA A 131 -13.56 -36.41 -0.81
C ALA A 131 -12.21 -37.12 -0.79
N VAL A 132 -12.15 -38.27 -0.19
CA VAL A 132 -10.98 -39.17 -0.20
C VAL A 132 -11.16 -40.22 -1.28
N THR A 133 -10.16 -40.36 -2.14
CA THR A 133 -10.10 -41.42 -3.15
C THR A 133 -8.79 -42.18 -3.05
N ASN A 134 -8.78 -43.45 -3.48
CA ASN A 134 -7.51 -44.19 -3.56
C ASN A 134 -6.57 -43.57 -4.59
N SER A 135 -5.27 -43.62 -4.31
CA SER A 135 -4.27 -43.34 -5.34
C SER A 135 -4.28 -44.49 -6.39
N SER A 136 -3.88 -44.12 -7.62
CA SER A 136 -3.60 -45.06 -8.69
C SER A 136 -2.12 -45.46 -8.73
N SER A 137 -1.27 -44.80 -7.95
CA SER A 137 0.17 -45.00 -7.94
C SER A 137 0.58 -46.11 -7.00
N GLU A 138 0.09 -46.08 -5.78
CA GLU A 138 0.40 -47.05 -4.70
C GLU A 138 -0.80 -47.23 -3.76
N ASP A 139 -1.02 -48.45 -3.24
CA ASP A 139 -2.11 -48.74 -2.33
C ASP A 139 -1.96 -48.05 -0.94
N THR A 140 -0.75 -47.65 -0.58
CA THR A 140 -0.40 -46.91 0.65
C THR A 140 -0.61 -45.40 0.55
N LEU A 141 -1.10 -44.91 -0.59
CA LEU A 141 -1.32 -43.49 -0.87
C LEU A 141 -2.81 -43.23 -1.15
N PHE A 142 -3.23 -42.00 -0.89
CA PHE A 142 -4.60 -41.55 -1.16
C PHE A 142 -4.60 -40.16 -1.77
N ASN A 143 -5.72 -39.77 -2.35
CA ASN A 143 -5.92 -38.44 -2.91
C ASN A 143 -7.02 -37.72 -2.15
N ILE A 144 -6.85 -36.39 -2.00
CA ILE A 144 -7.92 -35.49 -1.53
C ILE A 144 -8.41 -34.67 -2.71
N VAL A 145 -9.72 -34.71 -2.95
CA VAL A 145 -10.40 -33.89 -3.95
C VAL A 145 -11.22 -32.83 -3.23
N VAL A 146 -10.99 -31.56 -3.56
CA VAL A 146 -11.67 -30.41 -2.94
C VAL A 146 -12.74 -29.89 -3.90
N TYR A 147 -13.94 -29.71 -3.38
CA TYR A 147 -15.09 -29.19 -4.11
C TYR A 147 -15.53 -27.85 -3.52
N SER A 148 -15.98 -26.95 -4.39
CA SER A 148 -16.75 -25.77 -4.01
C SER A 148 -17.98 -25.70 -4.90
N ASN A 149 -19.17 -25.54 -4.29
CA ASN A 149 -20.44 -25.49 -5.01
C ASN A 149 -20.66 -26.69 -5.98
N GLY A 150 -20.15 -27.86 -5.61
CA GLY A 150 -20.27 -29.09 -6.41
C GLY A 150 -19.28 -29.20 -7.58
N VAL A 151 -18.38 -28.25 -7.75
CA VAL A 151 -17.32 -28.25 -8.78
C VAL A 151 -15.98 -28.59 -8.12
N ILE A 152 -15.19 -29.45 -8.75
CA ILE A 152 -13.81 -29.74 -8.33
C ILE A 152 -12.97 -28.51 -8.56
N ILE A 153 -12.38 -27.98 -7.49
CA ILE A 153 -11.49 -26.80 -7.54
C ILE A 153 -10.03 -27.17 -7.33
N GLU A 154 -9.75 -28.30 -6.66
CA GLU A 154 -8.41 -28.79 -6.42
C GLU A 154 -8.40 -30.31 -6.27
N THR A 155 -7.32 -30.95 -6.74
CA THR A 155 -7.04 -32.38 -6.47
C THR A 155 -5.61 -32.47 -5.99
N ILE A 156 -5.41 -33.04 -4.81
CA ILE A 156 -4.10 -33.23 -4.19
C ILE A 156 -3.81 -34.73 -4.21
N PRO A 157 -2.97 -35.21 -5.15
CA PRO A 157 -2.73 -36.64 -5.35
C PRO A 157 -1.64 -37.16 -4.41
N ASP A 158 -1.67 -38.47 -4.21
CA ASP A 158 -0.58 -39.29 -3.65
C ASP A 158 -0.13 -38.83 -2.25
N LEU A 159 -1.07 -38.53 -1.36
CA LEU A 159 -0.81 -38.18 0.03
C LEU A 159 -0.52 -39.44 0.87
N SER A 160 0.35 -39.30 1.86
CA SER A 160 0.74 -40.37 2.80
C SER A 160 0.52 -39.95 4.24
N MET A 161 0.16 -40.90 5.08
CA MET A 161 0.15 -40.75 6.55
C MET A 161 1.50 -41.14 7.19
N ASP A 162 2.49 -41.58 6.43
CA ASP A 162 3.85 -41.86 6.90
C ASP A 162 4.72 -40.61 6.93
N GLU A 163 5.15 -40.21 8.12
CA GLU A 163 6.04 -39.03 8.31
C GLU A 163 7.36 -39.13 7.55
N ALA A 164 7.87 -40.33 7.29
CA ALA A 164 9.09 -40.54 6.52
C ALA A 164 8.90 -40.29 5.03
N ASN A 165 7.66 -40.30 4.54
CA ASN A 165 7.34 -40.07 3.13
C ASN A 165 7.48 -38.58 2.77
N GLU A 166 7.96 -38.28 1.55
CA GLU A 166 8.00 -36.91 1.02
C GLU A 166 6.60 -36.33 0.80
N ARG A 167 5.59 -37.18 0.62
CA ARG A 167 4.19 -36.83 0.41
C ARG A 167 3.36 -36.88 1.70
N TYR A 168 4.02 -36.85 2.86
CA TYR A 168 3.35 -36.78 4.15
C TYR A 168 2.39 -35.58 4.22
N VAL A 169 1.19 -35.81 4.72
CA VAL A 169 0.08 -34.82 4.69
C VAL A 169 0.45 -33.45 5.23
N GLU A 170 1.21 -33.37 6.33
CA GLU A 170 1.58 -32.05 6.90
C GLU A 170 2.66 -31.31 6.11
N LYS A 171 3.43 -32.01 5.27
CA LYS A 171 4.41 -31.39 4.38
C LYS A 171 3.76 -30.79 3.14
N ILE A 172 2.56 -31.23 2.78
CA ILE A 172 1.84 -30.83 1.59
C ILE A 172 0.80 -29.77 1.93
N LYS A 173 0.88 -28.62 1.25
CA LYS A 173 -0.12 -27.56 1.39
C LYS A 173 -0.91 -27.45 0.09
N GLY A 174 -2.22 -27.59 0.19
CA GLY A 174 -3.13 -27.28 -0.91
C GLY A 174 -3.32 -25.77 -1.05
N THR A 175 -3.90 -25.37 -2.17
CA THR A 175 -4.30 -23.99 -2.41
C THR A 175 -5.46 -23.56 -1.52
N TYR A 176 -6.41 -24.48 -1.30
CA TYR A 176 -7.64 -24.24 -0.54
C TYR A 176 -7.69 -24.93 0.81
N VAL A 177 -6.90 -25.99 1.01
CA VAL A 177 -6.91 -26.79 2.23
C VAL A 177 -5.52 -27.07 2.76
N VAL A 178 -5.44 -27.28 4.08
CA VAL A 178 -4.25 -27.76 4.80
C VAL A 178 -4.64 -28.91 5.71
N PHE A 179 -3.67 -29.72 6.09
CA PHE A 179 -3.88 -30.97 6.78
C PHE A 179 -3.21 -30.99 8.15
N GLU A 180 -3.81 -31.71 9.09
CA GLU A 180 -3.26 -32.04 10.41
C GLU A 180 -3.46 -33.55 10.64
N ASP A 181 -2.37 -34.27 10.88
CA ASP A 181 -2.40 -35.67 11.30
C ASP A 181 -2.80 -35.73 12.77
N LEU A 182 -3.85 -36.50 13.10
CA LEU A 182 -4.34 -36.66 14.46
C LEU A 182 -3.63 -37.80 15.21
N GLU A 183 -2.56 -38.38 14.61
CA GLU A 183 -1.73 -39.43 15.19
C GLU A 183 -2.60 -40.60 15.74
N SER A 184 -3.51 -41.10 14.90
CA SER A 184 -4.39 -42.21 15.32
C SER A 184 -3.57 -43.44 15.74
N ALA A 185 -4.12 -44.26 16.65
CA ALA A 185 -3.42 -45.47 17.10
C ALA A 185 -3.34 -46.58 16.04
N SER A 186 -3.97 -46.38 14.88
CA SER A 186 -3.96 -47.32 13.76
C SER A 186 -2.61 -47.29 13.04
N THR A 187 -2.20 -48.42 12.46
CA THR A 187 -0.89 -48.56 11.82
C THR A 187 -1.03 -49.08 10.40
N GLY A 188 -0.09 -48.72 9.55
CA GLY A 188 -0.06 -49.13 8.13
C GLY A 188 -1.25 -48.59 7.34
N ASP A 189 -1.85 -49.44 6.51
CA ASP A 189 -2.97 -49.04 5.63
C ASP A 189 -4.24 -48.65 6.41
N ASP A 190 -4.40 -49.18 7.64
CA ASP A 190 -5.54 -48.84 8.51
C ASP A 190 -5.48 -47.37 9.01
N ASN A 191 -4.32 -46.74 9.04
CA ASN A 191 -4.17 -45.31 9.41
C ASN A 191 -4.58 -44.34 8.30
N MET A 192 -4.76 -44.81 7.07
CA MET A 192 -5.20 -43.93 5.99
C MET A 192 -6.68 -43.53 6.17
N PRO A 193 -7.05 -42.29 5.79
CA PRO A 193 -8.45 -41.89 5.83
C PRO A 193 -9.30 -42.78 4.91
N ALA A 194 -10.49 -43.14 5.40
CA ALA A 194 -11.43 -43.98 4.65
C ALA A 194 -11.88 -43.29 3.35
N VAL A 195 -12.02 -44.08 2.29
CA VAL A 195 -12.59 -43.58 1.04
C VAL A 195 -14.00 -43.10 1.27
N THR A 196 -14.29 -41.85 0.91
CA THR A 196 -15.59 -41.27 1.15
C THR A 196 -16.59 -41.66 0.07
N THR A 197 -17.80 -42.04 0.45
CA THR A 197 -18.92 -42.29 -0.49
C THR A 197 -19.63 -40.98 -0.86
N GLU A 198 -19.61 -40.02 0.05
CA GLU A 198 -20.18 -38.67 -0.12
C GLU A 198 -19.12 -37.65 0.24
N ASN A 199 -19.24 -36.45 -0.33
CA ASN A 199 -18.32 -35.35 -0.05
C ASN A 199 -18.55 -34.83 1.38
N VAL A 200 -17.51 -34.83 2.21
CA VAL A 200 -17.53 -34.33 3.59
C VAL A 200 -17.42 -32.81 3.58
N ALA A 201 -18.41 -32.12 4.18
CA ALA A 201 -18.39 -30.66 4.26
C ALA A 201 -17.45 -30.18 5.38
N LEU A 202 -16.69 -29.15 5.12
CA LEU A 202 -15.99 -28.38 6.16
C LEU A 202 -17.01 -27.52 6.90
N THR A 203 -16.83 -27.32 8.19
CA THR A 203 -17.74 -26.56 9.06
C THR A 203 -16.96 -25.75 10.10
N GLY A 204 -17.61 -24.75 10.72
CA GLY A 204 -17.04 -23.97 11.81
C GLY A 204 -16.16 -22.82 11.35
N GLY A 205 -16.15 -22.49 10.04
CA GLY A 205 -15.50 -21.28 9.53
C GLY A 205 -16.26 -20.03 9.93
N ASP A 206 -15.53 -19.01 10.38
CA ASP A 206 -16.07 -17.70 10.78
C ASP A 206 -15.18 -16.58 10.23
N ASP A 207 -15.79 -15.54 9.66
CA ASP A 207 -15.09 -14.40 9.08
C ASP A 207 -14.47 -13.47 10.14
N GLY A 208 -14.91 -13.60 11.40
CA GLY A 208 -14.44 -12.80 12.51
C GLY A 208 -14.86 -11.33 12.42
N LEU A 209 -16.02 -11.05 11.84
CA LEU A 209 -16.50 -9.67 11.65
C LEU A 209 -17.44 -9.23 12.78
N THR A 210 -17.92 -10.16 13.58
CA THR A 210 -18.76 -9.84 14.74
C THR A 210 -17.93 -9.11 15.79
N GLY A 211 -18.30 -7.87 16.10
CA GLY A 211 -17.58 -7.01 17.03
C GLY A 211 -16.46 -6.17 16.41
N LEU A 212 -16.26 -6.24 15.09
CA LEU A 212 -15.26 -5.41 14.38
C LEU A 212 -15.49 -3.92 14.66
N ASP A 213 -14.46 -3.24 15.14
CA ASP A 213 -14.50 -1.84 15.52
C ASP A 213 -13.26 -1.05 15.03
N ASP A 214 -13.19 0.22 15.37
CA ASP A 214 -12.09 1.12 15.00
C ASP A 214 -10.74 0.65 15.57
N ALA A 215 -10.73 0.00 16.73
CA ALA A 215 -9.52 -0.46 17.38
C ALA A 215 -8.85 -1.60 16.58
N ASP A 216 -9.61 -2.44 15.89
CA ASP A 216 -9.09 -3.50 15.03
C ASP A 216 -8.32 -2.92 13.83
N TYR A 217 -8.81 -1.81 13.24
CA TYR A 217 -8.12 -1.10 12.16
C TYR A 217 -6.89 -0.33 12.64
N ILE A 218 -6.98 0.28 13.82
CA ILE A 218 -5.83 1.01 14.42
C ILE A 218 -4.75 0.01 14.81
N GLY A 219 -5.14 -1.06 15.48
CA GLY A 219 -4.25 -2.12 15.93
C GLY A 219 -3.38 -1.74 17.12
N VAL A 220 -2.50 -2.68 17.50
CA VAL A 220 -1.58 -2.55 18.63
C VAL A 220 -0.14 -2.80 18.18
N GLU A 221 0.75 -1.86 18.44
CA GLU A 221 2.16 -1.91 18.00
C GLU A 221 2.90 -3.16 18.52
N ALA A 222 2.69 -3.52 19.80
CA ALA A 222 3.34 -4.67 20.42
C ALA A 222 3.01 -6.01 19.72
N HIS A 223 1.82 -6.09 19.11
CA HIS A 223 1.31 -7.29 18.46
C HIS A 223 1.34 -7.22 16.93
N LYS A 224 1.78 -6.10 16.35
CA LYS A 224 1.82 -5.89 14.91
C LYS A 224 0.47 -6.10 14.23
N THR A 225 -0.61 -5.61 14.83
CA THR A 225 -1.97 -5.68 14.29
C THR A 225 -2.39 -4.36 13.65
N GLY A 226 -3.42 -4.36 12.83
CA GLY A 226 -3.95 -3.17 12.17
C GLY A 226 -2.90 -2.42 11.37
N LEU A 227 -2.77 -1.10 11.57
CA LEU A 227 -1.76 -0.26 10.92
C LEU A 227 -0.32 -0.73 11.17
N TYR A 228 -0.04 -1.24 12.37
CA TYR A 228 1.30 -1.69 12.76
C TYR A 228 1.74 -3.00 12.10
N ALA A 229 0.82 -3.72 11.43
CA ALA A 229 1.18 -4.86 10.59
C ALA A 229 2.18 -4.46 9.49
N PHE A 230 2.11 -3.21 9.00
CA PHE A 230 2.98 -2.70 7.95
C PHE A 230 4.36 -2.22 8.42
N ASP A 231 4.73 -2.39 9.68
CA ASP A 231 6.04 -1.95 10.19
C ASP A 231 7.22 -2.60 9.47
N THR A 232 7.02 -3.80 8.93
CA THR A 232 8.05 -4.53 8.15
C THR A 232 8.11 -4.11 6.69
N VAL A 233 7.13 -3.35 6.19
CA VAL A 233 7.07 -2.92 4.79
C VAL A 233 7.83 -1.61 4.62
N ASN A 234 8.86 -1.60 3.79
CA ASN A 234 9.73 -0.45 3.60
C ASN A 234 9.69 0.14 2.18
N ASP A 235 9.05 -0.51 1.23
CA ASP A 235 9.03 -0.13 -0.18
C ASP A 235 7.79 0.69 -0.59
N ALA A 236 6.74 0.74 0.23
CA ALA A 236 5.53 1.51 -0.03
C ALA A 236 5.69 3.00 0.33
N LEU A 237 5.03 3.88 -0.42
CA LEU A 237 5.00 5.33 -0.19
C LEU A 237 3.67 5.82 0.38
N GLN A 238 2.60 5.04 0.24
CA GLN A 238 1.25 5.36 0.71
C GLN A 238 0.73 4.22 1.58
N ILE A 239 -0.13 4.58 2.52
CA ILE A 239 -0.94 3.64 3.30
C ILE A 239 -2.38 4.16 3.36
N ALA A 240 -3.34 3.27 3.30
CA ALA A 240 -4.76 3.62 3.35
C ALA A 240 -5.59 2.53 4.02
N THR A 241 -6.75 2.94 4.52
CA THR A 241 -7.81 2.05 5.02
C THR A 241 -9.10 2.38 4.24
N PRO A 242 -9.21 1.94 2.96
CA PRO A 242 -10.34 2.29 2.11
C PRO A 242 -11.68 1.83 2.70
N GLY A 243 -12.69 2.67 2.60
CA GLY A 243 -14.03 2.37 3.13
C GLY A 243 -14.23 2.72 4.59
N VAL A 244 -13.16 2.98 5.34
CA VAL A 244 -13.25 3.36 6.76
C VAL A 244 -13.05 4.86 6.91
N THR A 245 -14.11 5.56 7.32
CA THR A 245 -14.13 7.02 7.48
C THR A 245 -14.22 7.47 8.94
N ALA A 246 -14.05 6.55 9.89
CA ALA A 246 -14.02 6.86 11.30
C ALA A 246 -12.86 7.81 11.63
N ALA A 247 -13.15 8.89 12.32
CA ALA A 247 -12.17 9.92 12.65
C ALA A 247 -11.01 9.39 13.52
N ALA A 248 -11.28 8.40 14.38
CA ALA A 248 -10.27 7.74 15.19
C ALA A 248 -9.24 7.02 14.32
N VAL A 249 -9.70 6.25 13.32
CA VAL A 249 -8.84 5.50 12.40
C VAL A 249 -8.01 6.46 11.52
N ILE A 250 -8.63 7.53 10.99
CA ILE A 250 -7.92 8.54 10.20
C ILE A 250 -6.84 9.22 11.05
N SER A 251 -7.18 9.63 12.28
CA SER A 251 -6.23 10.28 13.18
C SER A 251 -5.06 9.37 13.54
N ALA A 252 -5.33 8.08 13.80
CA ALA A 252 -4.31 7.07 14.06
C ALA A 252 -3.42 6.84 12.83
N GLY A 253 -4.00 6.76 11.62
CA GLY A 253 -3.25 6.64 10.37
C GLY A 253 -2.32 7.83 10.11
N LEU A 254 -2.78 9.05 10.39
CA LEU A 254 -1.95 10.25 10.31
C LEU A 254 -0.80 10.21 11.32
N ALA A 255 -1.08 9.87 12.59
CA ALA A 255 -0.07 9.75 13.64
C ALA A 255 0.96 8.65 13.32
N TYR A 256 0.52 7.52 12.80
CA TYR A 256 1.38 6.44 12.35
C TYR A 256 2.36 6.91 11.25
N CYS A 257 1.87 7.61 10.23
CA CYS A 257 2.71 8.16 9.17
C CYS A 257 3.65 9.27 9.68
N GLU A 258 3.23 10.08 10.64
CA GLU A 258 4.07 11.09 11.28
C GLU A 258 5.19 10.48 12.13
N SER A 259 4.93 9.36 12.79
CA SER A 259 5.94 8.62 13.55
C SER A 259 6.94 7.95 12.61
N ARG A 260 6.49 7.21 11.61
CA ARG A 260 7.34 6.52 10.63
C ARG A 260 8.12 7.47 9.73
N LYS A 261 7.50 8.57 9.29
CA LYS A 261 8.11 9.60 8.41
C LYS A 261 8.56 9.10 7.04
N ASP A 262 8.07 7.97 6.59
CA ASP A 262 8.44 7.34 5.32
C ASP A 262 7.25 7.02 4.41
N MET A 263 6.02 7.16 4.91
CA MET A 263 4.77 6.96 4.19
C MET A 263 3.83 8.15 4.34
N MET A 264 2.77 8.16 3.53
CA MET A 264 1.69 9.14 3.56
C MET A 264 0.35 8.40 3.66
N TYR A 265 -0.54 8.87 4.53
CA TYR A 265 -1.89 8.31 4.70
C TYR A 265 -2.86 8.92 3.70
N ILE A 266 -3.54 8.06 2.92
CA ILE A 266 -4.57 8.48 1.97
C ILE A 266 -5.94 8.13 2.56
N CYS A 267 -6.78 9.13 2.74
CA CYS A 267 -8.11 8.99 3.33
C CYS A 267 -9.19 9.65 2.47
N GLU A 268 -10.43 9.40 2.83
CA GLU A 268 -11.62 9.88 2.15
C GLU A 268 -12.66 10.41 3.14
N THR A 269 -13.65 11.11 2.61
CA THR A 269 -14.80 11.56 3.38
C THR A 269 -15.89 10.47 3.44
N PRO A 270 -16.80 10.52 4.43
CA PRO A 270 -18.04 9.76 4.39
C PRO A 270 -18.84 9.99 3.09
N ALA A 271 -19.70 9.04 2.74
CA ALA A 271 -20.54 9.13 1.55
C ALA A 271 -21.63 10.20 1.67
N ASN A 272 -22.15 10.66 0.52
CA ASN A 272 -23.30 11.55 0.39
C ASN A 272 -23.16 12.92 1.09
N LEU A 273 -21.93 13.38 1.32
CA LEU A 273 -21.71 14.74 1.83
C LEU A 273 -21.81 15.77 0.70
N ASP A 274 -22.30 16.94 1.05
CA ASP A 274 -22.11 18.13 0.22
C ASP A 274 -20.70 18.72 0.46
N PRO A 275 -20.24 19.69 -0.33
CA PRO A 275 -18.91 20.27 -0.17
C PRO A 275 -18.64 20.91 1.19
N GLN A 276 -19.67 21.49 1.83
CA GLN A 276 -19.54 22.06 3.17
C GLN A 276 -19.40 20.94 4.19
N GLY A 277 -20.21 19.89 4.12
CA GLY A 277 -20.10 18.72 4.98
C GLY A 277 -18.73 18.03 4.87
N ALA A 278 -18.12 17.98 3.67
CA ALA A 278 -16.77 17.46 3.50
C ALA A 278 -15.71 18.35 4.18
N VAL A 279 -15.90 19.65 4.19
CA VAL A 279 -15.05 20.62 4.92
C VAL A 279 -15.26 20.49 6.44
N ASP A 280 -16.49 20.37 6.87
CA ASP A 280 -16.84 20.21 8.29
C ASP A 280 -16.28 18.89 8.83
N PHE A 281 -16.38 17.80 8.08
CA PHE A 281 -15.73 16.54 8.39
C PHE A 281 -14.22 16.71 8.58
N ARG A 282 -13.53 17.37 7.66
CA ARG A 282 -12.09 17.60 7.81
C ARG A 282 -11.75 18.43 9.06
N LYS A 283 -12.60 19.39 9.42
CA LYS A 283 -12.37 20.29 10.55
C LYS A 283 -12.83 19.73 11.89
N GLY A 284 -13.69 18.72 11.90
CA GLY A 284 -14.39 18.24 13.10
C GLY A 284 -15.45 19.24 13.56
N GLU A 285 -16.13 19.90 12.62
CA GLU A 285 -17.18 20.88 12.85
C GLU A 285 -18.55 20.29 12.44
N GLY A 286 -19.63 20.97 12.72
CA GLY A 286 -21.00 20.51 12.39
C GLY A 286 -21.40 19.26 13.18
N ASP A 287 -21.72 18.19 12.46
CA ASP A 287 -22.12 16.90 13.06
C ASP A 287 -20.91 16.05 13.52
N TYR A 288 -19.69 16.57 13.37
CA TYR A 288 -18.45 15.86 13.69
C TYR A 288 -17.78 16.46 14.95
N ASP A 289 -17.42 15.59 15.88
CA ASP A 289 -16.74 15.97 17.13
C ASP A 289 -15.36 15.30 17.20
N HIS A 290 -14.40 15.84 16.48
CA HIS A 290 -13.02 15.38 16.52
C HIS A 290 -12.03 16.52 16.22
N ALA A 291 -10.77 16.32 16.55
CA ALA A 291 -9.74 17.30 16.25
C ALA A 291 -9.56 17.46 14.73
N VAL A 292 -9.29 18.70 14.29
CA VAL A 292 -9.02 18.98 12.88
C VAL A 292 -7.89 18.10 12.33
N PHE A 293 -8.12 17.46 11.21
CA PHE A 293 -7.05 16.74 10.50
C PHE A 293 -6.05 17.72 9.92
N ASN A 294 -4.84 17.75 10.49
CA ASN A 294 -3.79 18.69 10.12
C ASN A 294 -2.43 18.01 10.10
N SER A 295 -2.07 17.44 8.96
CA SER A 295 -0.81 16.75 8.74
C SER A 295 -0.33 16.90 7.31
N SER A 296 0.96 17.06 7.11
CA SER A 296 1.54 16.97 5.78
C SER A 296 1.72 15.52 5.32
N TYR A 297 1.55 14.56 6.22
CA TYR A 297 1.61 13.12 5.92
C TYR A 297 0.25 12.52 5.55
N GLY A 298 -0.80 13.34 5.37
CA GLY A 298 -2.12 12.88 4.96
C GLY A 298 -2.69 13.66 3.80
N ALA A 299 -3.57 13.03 3.03
CA ALA A 299 -4.37 13.67 1.97
C ALA A 299 -5.78 13.10 1.98
N LEU A 300 -6.79 13.98 2.00
CA LEU A 300 -8.21 13.67 2.05
C LEU A 300 -8.85 13.88 0.67
N TYR A 301 -9.61 12.91 0.19
CA TYR A 301 -10.26 12.92 -1.11
C TYR A 301 -11.78 12.86 -1.00
N TYR A 302 -12.48 13.52 -1.93
CA TYR A 302 -13.92 13.71 -1.97
C TYR A 302 -14.39 13.95 -3.42
N PRO A 303 -15.55 13.52 -3.84
CA PRO A 303 -16.52 12.61 -3.22
C PRO A 303 -16.20 11.11 -3.48
N LYS A 304 -17.05 10.19 -2.98
CA LYS A 304 -17.00 8.75 -3.31
C LYS A 304 -17.45 8.49 -4.74
N LEU A 305 -17.02 7.35 -5.28
CA LEU A 305 -17.33 6.93 -6.65
C LEU A 305 -18.56 6.02 -6.70
N LYS A 306 -19.32 6.11 -7.78
CA LYS A 306 -20.33 5.13 -8.18
C LYS A 306 -19.74 4.25 -9.26
N VAL A 307 -19.75 2.94 -9.03
CA VAL A 307 -19.17 1.94 -9.92
C VAL A 307 -20.13 0.77 -10.08
N TYR A 308 -20.00 0.05 -11.19
CA TYR A 308 -20.73 -1.20 -11.39
C TYR A 308 -19.91 -2.36 -10.83
N ASP A 309 -20.50 -3.08 -9.88
CA ASP A 309 -19.92 -4.32 -9.37
C ASP A 309 -20.46 -5.49 -10.20
N ALA A 310 -19.57 -6.09 -10.99
CA ALA A 310 -19.95 -7.18 -11.90
C ALA A 310 -20.24 -8.49 -11.15
N GLU A 311 -19.63 -8.72 -9.97
CA GLU A 311 -19.84 -9.92 -9.18
C GLU A 311 -21.27 -9.96 -8.59
N PHE A 312 -21.76 -8.79 -8.14
CA PHE A 312 -23.12 -8.65 -7.60
C PHE A 312 -24.12 -8.07 -8.60
N SER A 313 -23.69 -7.73 -9.83
CA SER A 313 -24.54 -7.15 -10.88
C SER A 313 -25.33 -5.92 -10.43
N LYS A 314 -24.72 -5.05 -9.63
CA LYS A 314 -25.34 -3.84 -9.08
C LYS A 314 -24.41 -2.63 -9.08
N GLU A 315 -25.00 -1.43 -9.04
CA GLU A 315 -24.26 -0.20 -8.77
C GLU A 315 -23.93 -0.10 -7.28
N ARG A 316 -22.68 0.28 -6.98
CA ARG A 316 -22.20 0.51 -5.61
C ARG A 316 -21.50 1.86 -5.50
N THR A 317 -21.72 2.52 -4.36
CA THR A 317 -20.90 3.67 -3.96
C THR A 317 -19.69 3.16 -3.19
N VAL A 318 -18.49 3.47 -3.70
CA VAL A 318 -17.23 2.95 -3.17
C VAL A 318 -16.21 4.05 -2.95
N SER A 319 -15.23 3.72 -2.12
CA SER A 319 -14.06 4.55 -1.84
C SER A 319 -13.32 4.94 -3.12
N VAL A 320 -12.97 6.20 -3.23
CA VAL A 320 -12.11 6.72 -4.30
C VAL A 320 -10.63 6.40 -4.07
N VAL A 321 -10.27 5.99 -2.86
CA VAL A 321 -8.87 5.77 -2.46
C VAL A 321 -8.17 4.78 -3.40
N GLY A 322 -8.84 3.72 -3.84
CA GLY A 322 -8.28 2.77 -4.81
C GLY A 322 -7.85 3.43 -6.11
N ASP A 323 -8.70 4.27 -6.67
CA ASP A 323 -8.39 5.02 -7.90
C ASP A 323 -7.27 6.03 -7.67
N VAL A 324 -7.23 6.69 -6.52
CA VAL A 324 -6.16 7.61 -6.14
C VAL A 324 -4.81 6.88 -6.07
N LEU A 325 -4.74 5.72 -5.41
CA LEU A 325 -3.54 4.90 -5.34
C LEU A 325 -3.12 4.42 -6.74
N GLY A 326 -4.08 3.98 -7.55
CA GLY A 326 -3.86 3.58 -8.94
C GLY A 326 -3.31 4.73 -9.80
N ILE A 327 -3.90 5.92 -9.72
CA ILE A 327 -3.43 7.13 -10.42
C ILE A 327 -2.02 7.51 -9.97
N MET A 328 -1.73 7.43 -8.67
CA MET A 328 -0.38 7.68 -8.14
C MET A 328 0.62 6.68 -8.72
N ALA A 329 0.27 5.39 -8.78
CA ALA A 329 1.12 4.34 -9.36
C ALA A 329 1.41 4.60 -10.85
N VAL A 330 0.37 4.89 -11.65
CA VAL A 330 0.53 5.24 -13.08
C VAL A 330 1.42 6.46 -13.26
N ASN A 331 1.25 7.48 -12.41
CA ASN A 331 2.06 8.69 -12.45
C ASN A 331 3.55 8.38 -12.17
N ASP A 332 3.83 7.51 -11.20
CA ASP A 332 5.18 7.09 -10.83
C ASP A 332 5.87 6.33 -11.98
N TRP A 333 5.13 5.45 -12.66
CA TRP A 333 5.64 4.70 -13.80
C TRP A 333 5.83 5.56 -15.05
N LYS A 334 4.83 6.38 -15.42
CA LYS A 334 4.84 7.14 -16.67
C LYS A 334 5.62 8.46 -16.58
N ALA A 335 5.83 8.97 -15.39
CA ALA A 335 6.54 10.21 -15.16
C ALA A 335 7.56 10.08 -14.02
N ASN A 336 7.18 10.44 -12.83
CA ASN A 336 7.92 10.24 -11.57
C ASN A 336 7.07 10.71 -10.38
N GLU A 337 7.51 10.40 -9.18
CA GLU A 337 6.82 10.67 -7.92
C GLU A 337 6.73 12.18 -7.57
N ALA A 338 7.60 13.00 -8.17
CA ALA A 338 7.60 14.45 -7.99
C ALA A 338 6.55 15.17 -8.87
N ARG A 339 5.89 14.45 -9.80
CA ARG A 339 4.81 15.02 -10.60
C ARG A 339 3.50 14.99 -9.86
N VAL A 340 2.66 16.00 -10.10
CA VAL A 340 1.32 16.06 -9.51
C VAL A 340 0.44 14.95 -10.07
N PRO A 341 -0.09 14.03 -9.24
CA PRO A 341 -0.99 12.95 -9.69
C PRO A 341 -2.44 13.45 -9.79
N ALA A 342 -2.68 14.50 -10.57
CA ALA A 342 -3.98 15.12 -10.73
C ALA A 342 -4.10 15.83 -12.09
N GLY A 343 -5.31 16.28 -12.43
CA GLY A 343 -5.64 17.01 -13.64
C GLY A 343 -5.93 16.11 -14.84
N LEU A 344 -6.42 16.69 -15.94
CA LEU A 344 -6.89 15.97 -17.13
C LEU A 344 -5.82 15.09 -17.80
N ARG A 345 -4.56 15.39 -17.58
CA ARG A 345 -3.47 14.62 -18.19
C ARG A 345 -3.08 13.36 -17.41
N ARG A 346 -3.27 13.34 -16.09
CA ARG A 346 -2.77 12.27 -15.22
C ARG A 346 -3.75 11.79 -14.17
N GLY A 347 -4.83 12.53 -13.94
CA GLY A 347 -5.79 12.27 -12.87
C GLY A 347 -7.13 11.72 -13.38
N LEU A 348 -7.24 11.25 -14.63
CA LEU A 348 -8.49 10.68 -15.14
C LEU A 348 -8.83 9.38 -14.45
N ILE A 349 -10.06 9.29 -13.96
CA ILE A 349 -10.62 8.10 -13.31
C ILE A 349 -11.26 7.22 -14.37
N GLN A 350 -10.94 5.94 -14.35
CA GLN A 350 -11.41 4.96 -15.33
C GLN A 350 -12.56 4.12 -14.74
N ASN A 351 -13.45 3.65 -15.61
CA ASN A 351 -14.49 2.68 -15.27
C ASN A 351 -15.34 3.09 -14.04
N ALA A 352 -15.71 4.37 -13.95
CA ALA A 352 -16.65 4.86 -12.96
C ALA A 352 -17.93 5.36 -13.66
N LEU A 353 -19.08 5.07 -13.07
CA LEU A 353 -20.39 5.54 -13.56
C LEU A 353 -20.64 7.00 -13.19
N GLY A 354 -20.11 7.42 -12.05
CA GLY A 354 -20.32 8.75 -11.51
C GLY A 354 -19.72 8.91 -10.13
N VAL A 355 -20.22 9.90 -9.42
CA VAL A 355 -19.87 10.22 -8.03
C VAL A 355 -21.14 10.36 -7.20
N ASP A 356 -21.05 10.21 -5.90
CA ASP A 356 -22.19 10.38 -4.99
C ASP A 356 -22.62 11.85 -4.89
N TYR A 357 -21.69 12.80 -5.00
CA TYR A 357 -21.98 14.22 -5.14
C TYR A 357 -21.27 14.79 -6.38
N ASN A 358 -22.03 15.26 -7.36
CA ASN A 358 -21.46 15.70 -8.64
C ASN A 358 -20.91 17.13 -8.56
N LEU A 359 -19.58 17.24 -8.62
CA LEU A 359 -18.86 18.52 -8.80
C LEU A 359 -18.60 18.72 -10.30
N ALA A 360 -19.59 19.17 -11.05
CA ALA A 360 -19.45 19.40 -12.48
C ALA A 360 -18.83 20.78 -12.76
N ALA A 361 -17.77 20.81 -13.57
CA ALA A 361 -17.23 22.06 -14.07
C ALA A 361 -18.00 22.51 -15.35
N PRO A 362 -18.25 23.82 -15.57
CA PRO A 362 -17.89 24.97 -14.72
C PRO A 362 -18.96 25.36 -13.69
N ALA A 363 -20.13 24.74 -13.69
CA ALA A 363 -21.29 25.22 -12.93
C ALA A 363 -21.11 25.19 -11.41
N LEU A 364 -20.28 24.27 -10.88
CA LEU A 364 -20.02 24.11 -9.44
C LEU A 364 -18.60 24.48 -9.05
N LEU A 365 -17.96 25.39 -9.80
CA LEU A 365 -16.59 25.83 -9.54
C LEU A 365 -16.42 26.37 -8.11
N ALA A 366 -17.42 27.06 -7.58
CA ALA A 366 -17.39 27.59 -6.20
C ALA A 366 -17.29 26.46 -5.17
N ASN A 367 -18.01 25.36 -5.37
CA ASN A 367 -17.99 24.20 -4.48
C ASN A 367 -16.65 23.45 -4.54
N ALA A 368 -16.09 23.30 -5.74
CA ALA A 368 -14.76 22.72 -5.90
C ALA A 368 -13.67 23.62 -5.28
N ASN A 369 -13.81 24.94 -5.41
CA ASN A 369 -12.92 25.91 -4.76
C ASN A 369 -13.01 25.82 -3.23
N LEU A 370 -14.22 25.74 -2.65
CA LEU A 370 -14.44 25.59 -1.21
C LEU A 370 -13.69 24.36 -0.68
N ALA A 371 -13.79 23.22 -1.36
CA ALA A 371 -13.07 22.01 -1.00
C ALA A 371 -11.55 22.21 -1.07
N CYS A 372 -11.02 22.73 -2.18
CA CYS A 372 -9.59 22.96 -2.37
C CYS A 372 -9.00 23.95 -1.34
N GLU A 373 -9.69 25.05 -1.05
CA GLU A 373 -9.26 26.05 -0.07
C GLU A 373 -9.11 25.45 1.33
N ASN A 374 -9.94 24.46 1.63
CA ASN A 374 -9.93 23.73 2.89
C ASN A 374 -9.16 22.40 2.83
N GLN A 375 -8.26 22.18 1.89
CA GLN A 375 -7.39 21.00 1.74
C GLN A 375 -8.17 19.66 1.63
N VAL A 376 -9.37 19.72 1.06
CA VAL A 376 -10.11 18.55 0.60
C VAL A 376 -9.89 18.45 -0.91
N ASN A 377 -9.41 17.31 -1.39
CA ASN A 377 -9.06 17.12 -2.80
C ASN A 377 -10.29 16.68 -3.60
N PRO A 378 -10.87 17.54 -4.45
CA PRO A 378 -12.09 17.23 -5.16
C PRO A 378 -11.83 16.33 -6.38
N ILE A 379 -12.81 15.47 -6.66
CA ILE A 379 -12.98 14.80 -7.93
C ILE A 379 -14.04 15.57 -8.71
N VAL A 380 -13.68 16.00 -9.91
CA VAL A 380 -14.52 16.88 -10.73
C VAL A 380 -14.95 16.14 -11.99
N ASN A 381 -16.21 16.25 -12.36
CA ASN A 381 -16.73 15.71 -13.61
C ASN A 381 -16.66 16.77 -14.72
N PHE A 382 -15.78 16.55 -15.68
CA PHE A 382 -15.64 17.40 -16.86
C PHE A 382 -16.48 16.84 -18.00
N ALA A 383 -17.31 17.67 -18.63
CA ALA A 383 -18.23 17.23 -19.67
C ALA A 383 -17.53 16.47 -20.82
N ASP A 384 -16.34 16.94 -21.21
CA ASP A 384 -15.60 16.37 -22.36
C ASP A 384 -14.60 15.28 -21.98
N TYR A 385 -14.25 15.16 -20.70
CA TYR A 385 -13.16 14.28 -20.23
C TYR A 385 -13.59 13.26 -19.18
N GLY A 386 -14.79 13.44 -18.59
CA GLY A 386 -15.30 12.60 -17.52
C GLY A 386 -14.70 12.96 -16.14
N LEU A 387 -14.65 11.99 -15.25
CA LEU A 387 -14.19 12.16 -13.87
C LEU A 387 -12.66 12.30 -13.81
N ALA A 388 -12.22 13.33 -13.10
CA ALA A 388 -10.80 13.57 -12.89
C ALA A 388 -10.51 13.95 -11.42
N LEU A 389 -9.45 13.38 -10.87
CA LEU A 389 -8.82 13.85 -9.65
C LEU A 389 -8.26 15.25 -9.90
N TRP A 390 -8.80 16.27 -9.20
CA TRP A 390 -8.45 17.66 -9.48
C TRP A 390 -7.60 18.31 -8.40
N GLY A 391 -7.78 17.93 -7.13
CA GLY A 391 -6.96 18.38 -6.01
C GLY A 391 -5.72 17.52 -5.80
N ALA A 392 -4.64 18.12 -5.28
CA ALA A 392 -3.43 17.42 -4.88
C ALA A 392 -2.75 18.12 -3.69
N GLN A 393 -3.51 18.32 -2.61
CA GLN A 393 -3.05 18.97 -1.39
C GLN A 393 -3.01 17.98 -0.23
N THR A 394 -2.03 18.15 0.65
CA THR A 394 -2.00 17.47 1.94
C THR A 394 -2.92 18.18 2.94
N LEU A 395 -3.21 17.55 4.05
CA LEU A 395 -4.04 18.12 5.11
C LEU A 395 -3.35 19.27 5.90
N GLN A 396 -2.12 19.64 5.55
CA GLN A 396 -1.37 20.69 6.25
C GLN A 396 -2.02 22.06 6.09
N ARG A 397 -2.34 22.73 7.21
CA ARG A 397 -2.93 24.08 7.22
C ARG A 397 -1.92 25.18 6.99
N SER A 398 -0.71 25.03 7.54
CA SER A 398 0.33 26.06 7.43
C SER A 398 0.80 26.23 5.99
N ALA A 399 1.08 27.46 5.61
CA ALA A 399 1.65 27.80 4.30
C ALA A 399 3.07 27.24 4.18
N SER A 400 3.21 26.11 3.49
CA SER A 400 4.48 25.42 3.26
C SER A 400 4.38 24.66 1.93
N LEU A 401 5.51 24.44 1.28
CA LEU A 401 5.59 23.61 0.07
C LEU A 401 5.19 22.15 0.33
N LEU A 402 5.26 21.69 1.58
CA LEU A 402 4.79 20.35 1.99
C LEU A 402 3.26 20.22 2.01
N ARG A 403 2.53 21.31 1.77
CA ARG A 403 1.09 21.29 1.49
C ARG A 403 0.77 20.62 0.14
N GLU A 404 1.73 20.51 -0.75
CA GLU A 404 1.55 19.84 -2.05
C GLU A 404 1.87 18.34 -1.93
N VAL A 405 0.94 17.49 -2.37
CA VAL A 405 1.10 16.01 -2.34
C VAL A 405 2.35 15.56 -3.10
N ASN A 406 2.62 16.14 -4.28
CA ASN A 406 3.81 15.79 -5.04
C ASN A 406 5.12 16.16 -4.33
N VAL A 407 5.17 17.29 -3.64
CA VAL A 407 6.36 17.71 -2.87
C VAL A 407 6.56 16.79 -1.66
N ARG A 408 5.48 16.41 -0.97
CA ARG A 408 5.56 15.45 0.13
C ARG A 408 6.04 14.09 -0.36
N ARG A 409 5.43 13.53 -1.41
CA ARG A 409 5.83 12.23 -1.99
C ARG A 409 7.29 12.24 -2.45
N MET A 410 7.71 13.27 -3.18
CA MET A 410 9.10 13.48 -3.57
C MET A 410 10.04 13.46 -2.36
N THR A 411 9.69 14.19 -1.29
CA THR A 411 10.49 14.24 -0.06
C THR A 411 10.61 12.86 0.60
N LEU A 412 9.53 12.05 0.61
CA LEU A 412 9.55 10.69 1.13
C LEU A 412 10.50 9.79 0.32
N VAL A 413 10.45 9.86 -1.00
CA VAL A 413 11.35 9.09 -1.87
C VAL A 413 12.81 9.45 -1.63
N ILE A 414 13.13 10.76 -1.60
CA ILE A 414 14.49 11.23 -1.33
C ILE A 414 14.97 10.72 0.04
N LYS A 415 14.14 10.85 1.07
CA LYS A 415 14.47 10.37 2.43
C LYS A 415 14.75 8.86 2.43
N LYS A 416 13.85 8.05 1.87
CA LYS A 416 14.03 6.59 1.81
C LYS A 416 15.32 6.22 1.10
N ALA A 417 15.52 6.74 -0.11
CA ALA A 417 16.70 6.44 -0.91
C ALA A 417 18.01 6.78 -0.18
N ILE A 418 18.05 7.96 0.44
CA ILE A 418 19.27 8.39 1.15
C ILE A 418 19.45 7.64 2.48
N THR A 419 18.37 7.35 3.21
CA THR A 419 18.47 6.57 4.45
C THR A 419 18.95 5.15 4.17
N THR A 420 18.40 4.48 3.15
CA THR A 420 18.85 3.14 2.73
C THR A 420 20.33 3.16 2.35
N PHE A 421 20.75 4.15 1.58
CA PHE A 421 22.16 4.31 1.19
C PHE A 421 23.06 4.58 2.40
N ALA A 422 22.60 5.39 3.36
CA ALA A 422 23.38 5.77 4.54
C ALA A 422 23.73 4.58 5.46
N TRP A 423 22.96 3.49 5.43
CA TRP A 423 23.29 2.27 6.17
C TRP A 423 24.66 1.70 5.80
N ASN A 424 25.12 1.89 4.56
CA ASN A 424 26.44 1.43 4.11
C ASN A 424 27.60 2.20 4.74
N TYR A 425 27.32 3.34 5.38
CA TYR A 425 28.33 4.18 6.04
C TYR A 425 28.33 4.03 7.56
N ILE A 426 27.42 3.24 8.12
CA ILE A 426 27.45 2.92 9.55
C ILE A 426 28.68 2.05 9.84
N HIS A 427 29.44 2.43 10.87
CA HIS A 427 30.72 1.84 11.27
C HIS A 427 31.93 2.19 10.38
N GLU A 428 31.76 2.97 9.31
CA GLU A 428 32.89 3.53 8.57
C GLU A 428 33.62 4.62 9.39
N PRO A 429 34.93 4.86 9.13
CA PRO A 429 35.65 5.93 9.79
C PRO A 429 34.99 7.29 9.60
N ASN A 430 34.78 8.04 10.67
CA ASN A 430 34.17 9.35 10.63
C ASN A 430 35.20 10.44 10.37
N ASP A 431 35.65 10.58 9.14
CA ASP A 431 36.72 11.45 8.69
C ASP A 431 36.37 12.19 7.38
N PRO A 432 37.15 13.21 6.99
CA PRO A 432 36.91 13.94 5.74
C PRO A 432 36.92 13.08 4.47
N THR A 433 37.61 11.93 4.48
CA THR A 433 37.65 10.99 3.36
C THR A 433 36.31 10.32 3.16
N SER A 434 35.73 9.81 4.25
CA SER A 434 34.39 9.18 4.26
C SER A 434 33.29 10.19 3.92
N TRP A 435 33.39 11.44 4.42
CA TRP A 435 32.40 12.50 4.09
C TRP A 435 32.41 12.83 2.60
N ARG A 436 33.61 12.91 2.02
CA ARG A 436 33.77 13.15 0.59
C ARG A 436 33.27 11.97 -0.24
N ALA A 437 33.56 10.72 0.17
CA ALA A 437 33.06 9.51 -0.49
C ALA A 437 31.53 9.47 -0.48
N PHE A 438 30.89 9.74 0.67
CA PHE A 438 29.44 9.85 0.77
C PHE A 438 28.86 10.89 -0.19
N PHE A 439 29.45 12.11 -0.21
CA PHE A 439 29.01 13.15 -1.14
C PHE A 439 29.11 12.70 -2.60
N LEU A 440 30.24 12.13 -3.01
CA LEU A 440 30.46 11.70 -4.39
C LEU A 440 29.51 10.58 -4.81
N ALA A 441 29.06 9.75 -3.88
CA ALA A 441 28.11 8.68 -4.15
C ALA A 441 26.67 9.18 -4.34
N ILE A 442 26.22 10.20 -3.57
CA ILE A 442 24.84 10.69 -3.62
C ILE A 442 24.62 11.84 -4.63
N ASP A 443 25.63 12.66 -4.92
CA ASP A 443 25.51 13.82 -5.81
C ASP A 443 25.04 13.46 -7.23
N PRO A 444 25.51 12.34 -7.86
CA PRO A 444 24.98 11.91 -9.16
C PRO A 444 23.49 11.67 -9.16
N LYS A 445 22.93 11.10 -8.07
CA LYS A 445 21.50 10.86 -7.94
C LYS A 445 20.69 12.16 -7.81
N PHE A 446 21.21 13.14 -7.07
CA PHE A 446 20.61 14.47 -7.02
C PHE A 446 20.64 15.20 -8.37
N ARG A 447 21.71 15.02 -9.16
CA ARG A 447 21.78 15.53 -10.54
C ARG A 447 20.74 14.87 -11.45
N GLU A 448 20.56 13.55 -11.35
CA GLU A 448 19.51 12.81 -12.04
C GLU A 448 18.13 13.36 -11.71
N TRP A 449 17.80 13.50 -10.41
CA TRP A 449 16.52 14.06 -9.96
C TRP A 449 16.31 15.50 -10.47
N LYS A 450 17.36 16.35 -10.46
CA LYS A 450 17.30 17.71 -11.04
C LYS A 450 16.99 17.66 -12.54
N THR A 451 17.64 16.79 -13.30
CA THR A 451 17.41 16.59 -14.74
C THR A 451 15.97 16.12 -15.00
N ASN A 452 15.43 15.24 -14.13
CA ASN A 452 14.05 14.75 -14.18
C ASN A 452 13.02 15.76 -13.64
N ARG A 453 13.44 17.00 -13.36
CA ARG A 453 12.59 18.11 -12.92
C ARG A 453 11.88 17.87 -11.59
N TRP A 454 12.56 17.27 -10.63
CA TRP A 454 12.07 17.13 -9.26
C TRP A 454 12.22 18.45 -8.51
N PHE A 455 13.33 19.15 -8.73
CA PHE A 455 13.62 20.44 -8.14
C PHE A 455 14.39 21.34 -9.13
N TYR A 456 14.31 22.64 -8.92
CA TYR A 456 15.04 23.63 -9.70
C TYR A 456 16.53 23.62 -9.37
N ASP A 457 16.85 23.44 -8.09
CA ASP A 457 18.22 23.42 -7.61
C ASP A 457 18.35 22.68 -6.29
N TYR A 458 19.58 22.23 -5.98
CA TYR A 458 19.90 21.54 -4.74
C TYR A 458 21.29 21.91 -4.24
N LYS A 459 21.53 21.66 -2.94
CA LYS A 459 22.84 21.77 -2.32
C LYS A 459 22.97 20.71 -1.23
N ILE A 460 24.07 19.96 -1.28
CA ILE A 460 24.44 18.97 -0.26
C ILE A 460 25.63 19.55 0.51
N VAL A 461 25.56 19.51 1.81
CA VAL A 461 26.62 19.98 2.73
C VAL A 461 26.90 18.87 3.73
N CYS A 462 28.11 18.33 3.67
CA CYS A 462 28.62 17.31 4.59
C CYS A 462 30.13 17.50 4.83
N ASP A 463 30.61 18.74 4.72
CA ASP A 463 32.05 19.10 4.80
C ASP A 463 32.95 18.31 3.83
N GLN A 464 32.41 17.98 2.65
CA GLN A 464 33.07 17.20 1.59
C GLN A 464 34.38 17.80 1.07
N ASN A 465 34.65 19.07 1.35
CA ASN A 465 35.87 19.79 0.96
C ASN A 465 36.84 20.01 2.13
N ALA A 466 36.50 19.56 3.34
CA ALA A 466 37.37 19.66 4.50
C ALA A 466 38.63 18.82 4.27
N LYS A 467 39.79 19.38 4.60
CA LYS A 467 41.07 18.67 4.51
C LYS A 467 41.50 18.07 5.87
N SER A 468 40.95 18.62 6.94
CA SER A 468 41.17 18.18 8.33
C SER A 468 39.86 18.35 9.11
N LEU A 469 39.81 17.82 10.34
CA LEU A 469 38.69 18.02 11.26
C LEU A 469 38.51 19.50 11.65
N ASP A 470 39.57 20.27 11.68
CA ASP A 470 39.54 21.71 12.03
C ASP A 470 38.91 22.57 10.92
N ASP A 471 38.95 22.09 9.69
CA ASP A 471 38.31 22.77 8.55
C ASP A 471 36.81 22.51 8.47
N ALA A 472 36.27 21.56 9.23
CA ALA A 472 34.88 21.16 9.19
C ALA A 472 33.98 22.17 9.89
N LYS A 473 32.85 22.53 9.25
CA LYS A 473 31.87 23.47 9.79
C LYS A 473 30.61 22.79 10.35
N LEU A 474 30.27 21.65 9.81
CA LEU A 474 29.07 20.88 10.17
C LEU A 474 29.44 19.67 11.07
N ASN A 475 30.53 18.98 10.72
CA ASN A 475 31.06 17.82 11.42
C ASN A 475 32.24 18.25 12.31
N THR A 476 31.92 18.97 13.38
CA THR A 476 32.94 19.49 14.31
C THR A 476 33.65 18.35 15.05
N PRO A 477 34.88 18.60 15.58
CA PRO A 477 35.60 17.57 16.36
C PRO A 477 34.75 16.95 17.49
N GLU A 478 33.88 17.75 18.13
CA GLU A 478 32.99 17.28 19.21
C GLU A 478 31.90 16.34 18.65
N SER A 479 31.35 16.62 17.45
CA SER A 479 30.33 15.75 16.83
C SER A 479 30.97 14.43 16.36
N VAL A 480 32.17 14.49 15.81
CA VAL A 480 32.92 13.31 15.38
C VAL A 480 33.28 12.43 16.58
N GLN A 481 33.69 13.04 17.71
CA GLN A 481 33.99 12.31 18.95
C GLN A 481 32.73 11.58 19.52
N ARG A 482 31.51 12.12 19.27
CA ARG A 482 30.26 11.44 19.62
C ARG A 482 29.82 10.39 18.60
N GLY A 483 30.61 10.18 17.54
CA GLY A 483 30.26 9.26 16.45
C GLY A 483 29.17 9.81 15.50
N GLU A 484 28.90 11.12 15.50
CA GLU A 484 27.87 11.74 14.68
C GLU A 484 28.45 12.18 13.33
N PHE A 485 27.87 11.71 12.22
CA PHE A 485 28.08 12.24 10.88
C PHE A 485 26.84 13.03 10.44
N LYS A 486 26.99 14.31 10.16
CA LYS A 486 25.90 15.23 9.84
C LYS A 486 25.93 15.58 8.35
N VAL A 487 24.79 15.44 7.70
CA VAL A 487 24.58 15.85 6.31
C VAL A 487 23.35 16.73 6.23
N LYS A 488 23.46 17.89 5.53
CA LYS A 488 22.34 18.77 5.24
C LYS A 488 22.08 18.80 3.74
N MET A 489 20.84 18.55 3.36
CA MET A 489 20.41 18.55 1.97
C MET A 489 19.35 19.63 1.77
N PHE A 490 19.63 20.59 0.88
CA PHE A 490 18.72 21.66 0.52
C PHE A 490 18.26 21.42 -0.91
N TYR A 491 16.98 21.55 -1.18
CA TYR A 491 16.44 21.48 -2.53
C TYR A 491 15.24 22.43 -2.69
N LYS A 492 15.04 22.93 -3.91
CA LYS A 492 13.96 23.84 -4.30
C LYS A 492 12.97 23.05 -5.16
N PRO A 493 11.87 22.50 -4.61
CA PRO A 493 10.97 21.64 -5.35
C PRO A 493 10.26 22.35 -6.50
N VAL A 494 9.92 21.60 -7.54
CA VAL A 494 9.06 22.07 -8.63
C VAL A 494 7.60 21.86 -8.20
N VAL A 495 6.83 22.95 -8.22
CA VAL A 495 5.39 22.96 -7.91
C VAL A 495 4.58 22.85 -9.20
N GLY A 496 3.40 22.25 -9.14
CA GLY A 496 2.47 22.21 -10.26
C GLY A 496 1.86 23.58 -10.55
N ILE A 497 1.54 23.85 -11.81
CA ILE A 497 0.78 25.05 -12.21
C ILE A 497 -0.64 24.91 -11.66
N LYS A 498 -1.11 25.89 -10.90
CA LYS A 498 -2.47 25.94 -10.34
C LYS A 498 -3.36 26.92 -11.10
N TRP A 499 -2.81 28.04 -11.53
CA TRP A 499 -3.54 29.08 -12.26
C TRP A 499 -2.79 29.46 -13.52
N ILE A 500 -3.54 29.65 -14.59
CA ILE A 500 -3.06 30.21 -15.84
C ILE A 500 -3.85 31.49 -16.04
N LEU A 501 -3.17 32.62 -15.96
CA LEU A 501 -3.74 33.93 -16.24
C LEU A 501 -3.61 34.16 -17.74
N LEU A 502 -4.72 34.45 -18.40
CA LEU A 502 -4.76 34.70 -19.84
C LEU A 502 -5.37 36.07 -20.08
N ASP A 503 -4.56 37.00 -20.54
CA ASP A 503 -4.97 38.35 -20.89
C ASP A 503 -5.21 38.42 -22.40
N PHE A 504 -6.46 38.66 -22.80
CA PHE A 504 -6.86 38.87 -24.19
C PHE A 504 -6.92 40.37 -24.45
N VAL A 505 -5.90 40.91 -25.07
CA VAL A 505 -5.86 42.35 -25.42
C VAL A 505 -6.43 42.53 -26.82
N ILE A 506 -7.57 43.21 -26.91
CA ILE A 506 -8.20 43.57 -28.18
C ILE A 506 -7.68 44.94 -28.55
N THR A 507 -6.92 45.00 -29.62
CA THR A 507 -6.32 46.26 -30.13
C THR A 507 -7.06 46.78 -31.37
N ARG A 508 -6.91 48.06 -31.69
CA ARG A 508 -7.41 48.65 -32.94
C ARG A 508 -6.66 48.09 -34.14
N LEU A 509 -7.24 48.17 -35.32
CA LEU A 509 -6.65 47.71 -36.59
C LEU A 509 -5.34 48.40 -36.94
N ASP A 510 -5.12 49.61 -36.46
CA ASP A 510 -3.95 50.44 -36.69
C ASP A 510 -2.87 50.38 -35.59
N ALA A 511 -3.12 49.55 -34.55
CA ALA A 511 -2.18 49.41 -33.44
C ALA A 511 -0.99 48.53 -33.83
N VAL A 512 0.23 48.99 -33.55
CA VAL A 512 1.44 48.16 -33.61
C VAL A 512 1.51 47.33 -32.34
N TYR A 513 1.72 46.02 -32.46
CA TYR A 513 1.93 45.14 -31.30
C TYR A 513 3.27 45.51 -30.66
N ASP A 514 3.21 46.08 -29.47
CA ASP A 514 4.38 46.39 -28.67
C ASP A 514 4.41 45.49 -27.44
N GLU A 515 5.44 44.67 -27.31
CA GLU A 515 5.62 43.75 -26.16
C GLU A 515 5.80 44.52 -24.83
N SER A 516 6.07 45.84 -24.89
CA SER A 516 6.22 46.70 -23.70
C SER A 516 4.92 46.98 -22.94
N ILE A 517 3.73 46.62 -23.49
CA ILE A 517 2.42 46.78 -22.83
C ILE A 517 2.25 45.74 -21.69
N VAL A 518 3.09 44.72 -21.61
CA VAL A 518 2.97 43.63 -20.61
C VAL A 518 3.37 44.10 -19.20
N ASP A 519 4.13 45.19 -19.07
CA ASP A 519 4.67 45.63 -17.77
C ASP A 519 3.81 46.66 -17.02
N SER A 520 2.71 47.16 -17.58
CA SER A 520 1.97 48.28 -16.97
C SER A 520 0.68 47.88 -16.21
N SER A 521 0.39 46.56 -16.03
CA SER A 521 -0.83 46.06 -15.39
C SER A 521 -0.58 45.11 -14.19
N MET A 522 0.62 45.14 -13.58
CA MET A 522 0.86 44.47 -12.30
C MET A 522 0.69 45.40 -11.12
#